data_09a2b061db6465b906757ebab7c9abdb
#
_entry.id   09a2b061db6465b906757ebab7c9abdb
#
_cell.length_a   1.000
_cell.length_b   1.000
_cell.length_c   1.000
_cell.angle_alpha   90.00
_cell.angle_beta   90.00
_cell.angle_gamma   90.00
#
_symmetry.space_group_name_H-M   'P 1'
#
loop_
_entity.id
_entity.type
_entity.pdbx_description
1 polymer ?
#
loop_
_entity_poly.entity_id
_entity_poly.type
_entity_poly.pdbx_seq_one_letter_code
_entity_poly.pdbx_strand_id
1 'polypeptide(L)'
;MAVEADDESDVSGRRRYDDKARTSGIFMMPIEKPESQTRGKKILFSFDDKKYSFLVQGAVQCNGNTFDWWNRDIMEMRNFHKMTTELDVSKMAENELMFYPHLNGEKTIYADTELRGAFTGINLSTTQEDLFYAVIEGLCMGFRELAEKMKLPIREYGSVKVVGGGAKSPVWLQTMANVLNVSVEKMEGMIGPAFGIALLASYKNENFSSLQRITEGNVITECCYQPDRKAASFCEKKYEKYLRMRKGLKYIENGSKVI
;
A
#
# COMPACT_ATOMS: atom_id res chain seq x y z
N MET A 1 12.40 2.17 -3.31
CA MET A 1 10.98 2.60 -3.20
C MET A 1 10.43 2.04 -1.92
N ALA A 2 9.77 2.82 -1.08
CA ALA A 2 9.26 2.38 0.21
C ALA A 2 7.75 2.61 0.30
N VAL A 3 7.05 1.63 0.85
CA VAL A 3 5.62 1.71 1.23
C VAL A 3 5.55 1.62 2.75
N GLU A 4 4.94 2.59 3.40
CA GLU A 4 4.81 2.66 4.85
C GLU A 4 3.35 2.44 5.27
N ALA A 5 3.16 1.57 6.25
CA ALA A 5 1.90 1.41 6.97
C ALA A 5 2.23 1.44 8.47
N ASP A 6 1.81 2.49 9.16
CA ASP A 6 2.08 2.68 10.59
C ASP A 6 1.14 1.85 11.47
N ASP A 7 1.71 1.16 12.45
CA ASP A 7 0.99 0.54 13.55
C ASP A 7 1.70 0.86 14.89
N GLU A 8 1.05 1.61 15.75
CA GLU A 8 1.34 1.67 17.18
C GLU A 8 0.05 1.41 17.96
N SER A 9 -0.14 0.17 18.42
CA SER A 9 -1.19 -0.18 19.37
C SER A 9 -0.77 0.18 20.80
N ASP A 10 -1.46 1.14 21.41
CA ASP A 10 -1.36 1.41 22.84
C ASP A 10 -2.07 0.31 23.66
N VAL A 11 -1.39 -0.22 24.68
CA VAL A 11 -1.81 -1.33 25.55
C VAL A 11 -2.95 -0.94 26.52
N SER A 12 -3.42 0.32 26.53
CA SER A 12 -4.35 0.83 27.56
C SER A 12 -5.85 0.77 27.25
N GLY A 13 -6.27 0.24 26.11
CA GLY A 13 -7.70 -0.03 25.80
C GLY A 13 -8.65 1.18 25.75
N ARG A 14 -8.15 2.41 25.80
CA ARG A 14 -8.96 3.64 25.68
C ARG A 14 -8.80 4.24 24.29
N ARG A 15 -9.90 4.25 23.52
CA ARG A 15 -9.99 4.97 22.24
C ARG A 15 -9.66 6.44 22.46
N ARG A 16 -8.49 6.90 22.04
CA ARG A 16 -8.26 8.33 21.82
C ARG A 16 -8.80 8.69 20.45
N TYR A 17 -9.72 9.61 20.38
CA TYR A 17 -10.30 10.14 19.14
C TYR A 17 -9.29 10.84 18.22
N ASP A 18 -8.03 10.97 18.65
CA ASP A 18 -6.93 11.62 17.92
C ASP A 18 -6.13 10.70 16.98
N ASP A 19 -6.37 9.39 16.97
CA ASP A 19 -5.68 8.44 16.07
C ASP A 19 -6.16 8.48 14.59
N LYS A 20 -6.98 9.45 14.23
CA LYS A 20 -7.50 9.62 12.86
C LYS A 20 -6.46 10.01 11.80
N ALA A 21 -5.21 10.27 12.18
CA ALA A 21 -4.21 10.85 11.29
C ALA A 21 -3.16 9.88 10.74
N ARG A 22 -3.10 8.61 11.16
CA ARG A 22 -1.89 7.80 11.00
C ARG A 22 -1.96 6.57 10.11
N THR A 23 -2.93 6.40 9.23
CA THR A 23 -3.09 5.11 8.56
C THR A 23 -3.32 5.18 7.07
N SER A 24 -2.64 6.10 6.40
CA SER A 24 -2.54 6.14 4.94
C SER A 24 -1.38 5.27 4.50
N GLY A 25 -1.61 4.40 3.50
CA GLY A 25 -0.50 3.75 2.83
C GLY A 25 0.20 4.75 1.90
N ILE A 26 1.50 4.90 2.03
CA ILE A 26 2.29 5.86 1.24
C ILE A 26 3.11 5.10 0.20
N PHE A 27 3.10 5.64 -1.01
CA PHE A 27 3.95 5.20 -2.10
C PHE A 27 4.93 6.32 -2.46
N MET A 28 6.23 6.05 -2.39
CA MET A 28 7.28 7.03 -2.69
C MET A 28 8.28 6.47 -3.70
N MET A 29 8.73 7.32 -4.62
CA MET A 29 9.73 6.95 -5.59
C MET A 29 10.64 8.14 -5.94
N PRO A 30 11.97 7.96 -6.03
CA PRO A 30 12.85 8.94 -6.61
C PRO A 30 12.55 9.08 -8.11
N ILE A 31 12.59 10.31 -8.63
CA ILE A 31 12.39 10.64 -10.03
C ILE A 31 13.48 11.62 -10.50
N GLU A 32 13.83 11.57 -11.76
CA GLU A 32 14.86 12.49 -12.31
C GLU A 32 14.35 13.92 -12.42
N LYS A 33 13.13 14.10 -12.92
CA LYS A 33 12.49 15.40 -13.11
C LYS A 33 11.01 15.34 -12.76
N PRO A 34 10.47 16.34 -12.06
CA PRO A 34 9.05 16.41 -11.78
C PRO A 34 8.26 16.83 -13.04
N GLU A 35 7.35 15.96 -13.48
CA GLU A 35 6.37 16.33 -14.51
C GLU A 35 5.15 16.97 -13.87
N SER A 36 4.69 18.11 -14.42
CA SER A 36 3.54 18.86 -13.88
C SER A 36 2.22 18.08 -13.93
N GLN A 37 2.08 17.18 -14.88
CA GLN A 37 0.85 16.42 -15.13
C GLN A 37 0.71 15.16 -14.27
N THR A 38 1.76 14.72 -13.57
CA THR A 38 1.67 13.55 -12.71
C THR A 38 1.01 13.89 -11.38
N ARG A 39 0.16 13.00 -10.90
CA ARG A 39 -0.42 13.09 -9.55
C ARG A 39 0.67 12.85 -8.49
N GLY A 40 0.35 13.16 -7.24
CA GLY A 40 1.28 13.03 -6.13
C GLY A 40 2.03 14.31 -5.78
N LYS A 41 2.59 14.33 -4.59
CA LYS A 41 3.39 15.41 -4.06
C LYS A 41 4.81 15.29 -4.60
N LYS A 42 5.36 16.37 -5.15
CA LYS A 42 6.76 16.43 -5.60
C LYS A 42 7.56 17.08 -4.49
N ILE A 43 8.60 16.40 -4.04
CA ILE A 43 9.49 16.86 -2.98
C ILE A 43 10.88 17.03 -3.60
N LEU A 44 11.42 18.23 -3.45
CA LEU A 44 12.81 18.52 -3.79
C LEU A 44 13.66 18.30 -2.54
N PHE A 45 14.75 17.59 -2.66
CA PHE A 45 15.73 17.43 -1.59
C PHE A 45 17.15 17.40 -2.16
N SER A 46 18.13 17.69 -1.31
CA SER A 46 19.54 17.59 -1.66
C SER A 46 20.33 17.09 -0.45
N PHE A 47 21.24 16.15 -0.71
CA PHE A 47 22.27 15.72 0.23
C PHE A 47 23.66 16.21 -0.20
N ASP A 48 23.75 16.97 -1.31
CA ASP A 48 24.98 17.49 -1.90
C ASP A 48 24.67 18.87 -2.48
N ASP A 49 25.53 19.85 -2.23
CA ASP A 49 25.39 21.23 -2.69
C ASP A 49 25.30 21.37 -4.23
N LYS A 50 25.70 20.34 -4.96
CA LYS A 50 25.78 20.34 -6.43
C LYS A 50 24.67 19.57 -7.12
N LYS A 51 23.90 18.74 -6.39
CA LYS A 51 22.89 17.86 -6.99
C LYS A 51 21.58 17.87 -6.21
N TYR A 52 20.54 18.30 -6.91
CA TYR A 52 19.17 18.14 -6.44
C TYR A 52 18.60 16.79 -6.85
N SER A 53 17.81 16.22 -5.98
CA SER A 53 17.05 14.99 -6.23
C SER A 53 15.56 15.26 -6.01
N PHE A 54 14.72 14.54 -6.73
CA PHE A 54 13.28 14.67 -6.60
C PHE A 54 12.69 13.35 -6.12
N LEU A 55 11.66 13.48 -5.29
CA LEU A 55 10.85 12.39 -4.81
C LEU A 55 9.40 12.68 -5.17
N VAL A 56 8.69 11.72 -5.73
CA VAL A 56 7.24 11.79 -5.85
C VAL A 56 6.62 10.91 -4.77
N GLN A 57 5.62 11.44 -4.08
CA GLN A 57 4.91 10.78 -3.01
C GLN A 57 3.40 10.83 -3.27
N GLY A 58 2.73 9.71 -3.11
CA GLY A 58 1.27 9.63 -3.08
C GLY A 58 0.80 8.78 -1.91
N ALA A 59 -0.45 8.97 -1.51
CA ALA A 59 -1.05 8.22 -0.42
C ALA A 59 -2.37 7.60 -0.86
N VAL A 60 -2.60 6.34 -0.50
CA VAL A 60 -3.92 5.71 -0.45
C VAL A 60 -4.50 6.04 0.92
N GLN A 61 -5.62 6.78 0.94
CA GLN A 61 -6.16 7.35 2.15
C GLN A 61 -6.70 6.30 3.14
N CYS A 62 -7.33 5.27 2.61
CA CYS A 62 -7.89 4.16 3.39
C CYS A 62 -7.00 2.93 3.23
N ASN A 63 -6.11 2.67 4.17
CA ASN A 63 -5.20 1.53 4.15
C ASN A 63 -5.18 0.78 5.49
N GLY A 64 -4.20 0.97 6.36
CA GLY A 64 -4.08 0.25 7.61
C GLY A 64 -5.32 0.38 8.52
N ASN A 65 -5.89 1.59 8.65
CA ASN A 65 -7.12 1.78 9.43
C ASN A 65 -8.34 1.06 8.82
N THR A 66 -8.43 0.93 7.50
CA THR A 66 -9.47 0.10 6.86
C THR A 66 -9.29 -1.37 7.25
N PHE A 67 -8.04 -1.85 7.23
CA PHE A 67 -7.72 -3.20 7.61
C PHE A 67 -8.02 -3.46 9.09
N ASP A 68 -7.63 -2.55 9.99
CA ASP A 68 -7.90 -2.63 11.41
C ASP A 68 -9.39 -2.56 11.73
N TRP A 69 -10.11 -1.60 11.14
CA TRP A 69 -11.55 -1.48 11.28
C TRP A 69 -12.27 -2.76 10.85
N TRP A 70 -11.89 -3.30 9.68
CA TRP A 70 -12.49 -4.53 9.17
C TRP A 70 -12.29 -5.70 10.14
N ASN A 71 -11.06 -5.93 10.58
CA ASN A 71 -10.75 -7.09 11.41
C ASN A 71 -11.24 -6.97 12.84
N ARG A 72 -11.17 -5.80 13.47
CA ARG A 72 -11.56 -5.58 14.86
C ARG A 72 -13.03 -5.28 15.02
N ASP A 73 -13.58 -4.34 14.20
CA ASP A 73 -14.89 -3.77 14.44
C ASP A 73 -15.99 -4.51 13.64
N ILE A 74 -15.68 -5.11 12.50
CA ILE A 74 -16.64 -5.81 11.65
C ILE A 74 -16.56 -7.32 11.82
N MET A 75 -15.35 -7.89 11.72
CA MET A 75 -15.18 -9.34 11.74
C MET A 75 -14.91 -9.91 13.13
N GLU A 76 -14.55 -9.07 14.10
CA GLU A 76 -14.18 -9.48 15.47
C GLU A 76 -13.23 -10.68 15.49
N MET A 77 -12.22 -10.67 14.61
CA MET A 77 -11.40 -11.83 14.30
C MET A 77 -10.53 -12.27 15.47
N ARG A 78 -10.80 -13.46 16.01
CA ARG A 78 -9.99 -14.08 17.06
C ARG A 78 -8.72 -14.75 16.52
N ASN A 79 -8.70 -15.14 15.25
CA ASN A 79 -7.60 -15.85 14.59
C ASN A 79 -6.76 -14.95 13.67
N PHE A 80 -6.74 -13.65 13.94
CA PHE A 80 -6.08 -12.63 13.13
C PHE A 80 -4.64 -13.00 12.75
N HIS A 81 -3.84 -13.42 13.73
CA HIS A 81 -2.45 -13.81 13.47
C HIS A 81 -2.34 -14.93 12.43
N LYS A 82 -3.15 -15.98 12.58
CA LYS A 82 -3.18 -17.09 11.61
C LYS A 82 -3.54 -16.62 10.21
N MET A 83 -4.55 -15.77 10.09
CA MET A 83 -5.01 -15.24 8.81
C MET A 83 -3.94 -14.38 8.11
N THR A 84 -3.16 -13.64 8.86
CA THR A 84 -2.08 -12.78 8.31
C THR A 84 -0.82 -13.54 7.94
N THR A 85 -0.63 -14.78 8.44
CA THR A 85 0.61 -15.54 8.28
C THR A 85 0.46 -16.81 7.45
N GLU A 86 -0.69 -17.50 7.53
CA GLU A 86 -0.83 -18.86 7.02
C GLU A 86 -1.84 -18.98 5.86
N LEU A 87 -2.55 -17.90 5.49
CA LEU A 87 -3.52 -17.96 4.41
C LEU A 87 -2.84 -18.28 3.07
N ASP A 88 -3.37 -19.24 2.33
CA ASP A 88 -2.85 -19.63 1.02
C ASP A 88 -3.27 -18.62 -0.06
N VAL A 89 -2.42 -17.62 -0.27
CA VAL A 89 -2.65 -16.53 -1.22
C VAL A 89 -2.90 -17.03 -2.64
N SER A 90 -2.26 -18.13 -3.04
CA SER A 90 -2.41 -18.68 -4.41
C SER A 90 -3.84 -19.19 -4.66
N LYS A 91 -4.45 -19.82 -3.66
CA LYS A 91 -5.85 -20.25 -3.73
C LYS A 91 -6.81 -19.06 -3.66
N MET A 92 -6.53 -18.12 -2.75
CA MET A 92 -7.41 -16.98 -2.52
C MET A 92 -7.45 -16.04 -3.72
N ALA A 93 -6.39 -15.91 -4.49
CA ALA A 93 -6.33 -15.05 -5.67
C ALA A 93 -7.34 -15.44 -6.77
N GLU A 94 -7.79 -16.70 -6.82
CA GLU A 94 -8.80 -17.18 -7.77
C GLU A 94 -10.23 -16.73 -7.40
N ASN A 95 -10.46 -16.23 -6.19
CA ASN A 95 -11.76 -15.79 -5.73
C ASN A 95 -12.22 -14.54 -6.48
N GLU A 96 -13.47 -14.55 -6.95
CA GLU A 96 -14.09 -13.41 -7.67
C GLU A 96 -14.57 -12.27 -6.75
N LEU A 97 -14.52 -12.48 -5.42
CA LEU A 97 -14.87 -11.45 -4.44
C LEU A 97 -13.88 -10.28 -4.52
N MET A 98 -14.41 -9.07 -4.55
CA MET A 98 -13.59 -7.85 -4.61
C MET A 98 -14.05 -6.84 -3.57
N PHE A 99 -13.10 -6.11 -3.03
CA PHE A 99 -13.32 -4.98 -2.13
C PHE A 99 -12.78 -3.68 -2.73
N TYR A 100 -13.61 -2.63 -2.73
CA TYR A 100 -13.22 -1.28 -3.10
C TYR A 100 -12.97 -0.48 -1.82
N PRO A 101 -11.70 -0.04 -1.55
CA PRO A 101 -11.30 0.32 -0.19
C PRO A 101 -11.55 1.77 0.22
N HIS A 102 -12.09 2.63 -0.63
CA HIS A 102 -12.15 4.08 -0.41
C HIS A 102 -13.26 4.50 0.58
N LEU A 103 -13.22 3.99 1.82
CA LEU A 103 -14.24 4.19 2.85
C LEU A 103 -14.45 5.67 3.23
N ASN A 104 -13.39 6.47 3.23
CA ASN A 104 -13.38 7.88 3.62
C ASN A 104 -12.96 8.81 2.47
N GLY A 105 -13.32 8.43 1.23
CA GLY A 105 -12.89 9.17 0.05
C GLY A 105 -11.46 8.88 -0.36
N GLU A 106 -10.99 9.52 -1.42
CA GLU A 106 -9.64 9.37 -1.94
C GLU A 106 -9.10 10.69 -2.52
N LYS A 107 -8.02 11.20 -1.94
CA LYS A 107 -7.45 12.49 -2.30
C LYS A 107 -6.48 12.43 -3.47
N THR A 108 -5.51 11.53 -3.41
CA THR A 108 -4.39 11.50 -4.38
C THR A 108 -4.85 10.96 -5.73
N ILE A 109 -5.57 9.85 -5.73
CA ILE A 109 -5.98 9.15 -6.95
C ILE A 109 -7.08 9.93 -7.66
N TYR A 110 -8.07 10.44 -6.92
CA TYR A 110 -9.31 10.96 -7.49
C TYR A 110 -9.67 12.39 -7.11
N ALA A 111 -9.13 12.92 -6.01
CA ALA A 111 -9.56 14.18 -5.39
C ALA A 111 -11.08 14.17 -5.09
N ASP A 112 -11.58 13.05 -4.56
CA ASP A 112 -13.00 12.79 -4.36
C ASP A 112 -13.24 12.31 -2.92
N THR A 113 -13.83 13.18 -2.10
CA THR A 113 -14.11 12.93 -0.67
C THR A 113 -15.38 12.13 -0.44
N GLU A 114 -16.22 11.99 -1.46
CA GLU A 114 -17.54 11.33 -1.36
C GLU A 114 -17.47 9.85 -1.69
N LEU A 115 -16.34 9.35 -2.18
CA LEU A 115 -16.17 7.91 -2.44
C LEU A 115 -16.36 7.09 -1.17
N ARG A 116 -17.03 5.95 -1.32
CA ARG A 116 -17.24 4.97 -0.26
C ARG A 116 -16.81 3.58 -0.72
N GLY A 117 -16.51 2.72 0.27
CA GLY A 117 -16.12 1.34 0.01
C GLY A 117 -17.30 0.45 -0.37
N ALA A 118 -16.99 -0.65 -1.05
CA ALA A 118 -17.99 -1.64 -1.41
C ALA A 118 -17.37 -3.03 -1.58
N PHE A 119 -18.16 -4.07 -1.31
CA PHE A 119 -17.87 -5.44 -1.75
C PHE A 119 -18.71 -5.78 -2.97
N THR A 120 -18.13 -6.55 -3.89
CA THR A 120 -18.86 -7.15 -5.03
C THR A 120 -18.47 -8.61 -5.19
N GLY A 121 -19.42 -9.44 -5.67
CA GLY A 121 -19.18 -10.87 -5.85
C GLY A 121 -19.47 -11.74 -4.62
N ILE A 122 -20.10 -11.20 -3.57
CA ILE A 122 -20.55 -11.99 -2.41
C ILE A 122 -21.61 -13.00 -2.88
N ASN A 123 -21.49 -14.25 -2.40
CA ASN A 123 -22.46 -15.32 -2.63
C ASN A 123 -22.59 -16.21 -1.38
N LEU A 124 -23.47 -17.21 -1.40
CA LEU A 124 -23.74 -18.06 -0.25
C LEU A 124 -22.58 -18.95 0.21
N SER A 125 -21.55 -19.14 -0.63
CA SER A 125 -20.33 -19.86 -0.27
C SER A 125 -19.19 -18.94 0.20
N THR A 126 -19.39 -17.62 0.24
CA THR A 126 -18.39 -16.67 0.70
C THR A 126 -18.05 -16.90 2.18
N THR A 127 -16.78 -17.14 2.44
CA THR A 127 -16.25 -17.40 3.78
C THR A 127 -15.65 -16.14 4.43
N GLN A 128 -15.31 -16.25 5.70
CA GLN A 128 -14.60 -15.20 6.43
C GLN A 128 -13.19 -14.97 5.84
N GLU A 129 -12.52 -16.05 5.43
CA GLU A 129 -11.22 -16.00 4.76
C GLU A 129 -11.30 -15.25 3.43
N ASP A 130 -12.37 -15.47 2.66
CA ASP A 130 -12.59 -14.77 1.39
C ASP A 130 -12.73 -13.27 1.59
N LEU A 131 -13.53 -12.85 2.57
CA LEU A 131 -13.72 -11.44 2.92
C LEU A 131 -12.43 -10.79 3.41
N PHE A 132 -11.69 -11.49 4.28
CA PHE A 132 -10.39 -11.03 4.77
C PHE A 132 -9.40 -10.81 3.63
N TYR A 133 -9.26 -11.80 2.75
CA TYR A 133 -8.36 -11.71 1.61
C TYR A 133 -8.76 -10.59 0.64
N ALA A 134 -10.05 -10.47 0.34
CA ALA A 134 -10.55 -9.42 -0.55
C ALA A 134 -10.22 -8.01 -0.03
N VAL A 135 -10.22 -7.79 1.29
CA VAL A 135 -9.81 -6.51 1.87
C VAL A 135 -8.32 -6.25 1.60
N ILE A 136 -7.43 -7.20 1.88
CA ILE A 136 -6.00 -7.06 1.60
C ILE A 136 -5.76 -6.81 0.09
N GLU A 137 -6.38 -7.61 -0.76
CA GLU A 137 -6.23 -7.49 -2.21
C GLU A 137 -6.73 -6.13 -2.73
N GLY A 138 -7.89 -5.65 -2.24
CA GLY A 138 -8.45 -4.34 -2.59
C GLY A 138 -7.53 -3.19 -2.18
N LEU A 139 -6.92 -3.28 -0.99
CA LEU A 139 -5.92 -2.30 -0.54
C LEU A 139 -4.67 -2.31 -1.43
N CYS A 140 -4.19 -3.48 -1.83
CA CYS A 140 -3.08 -3.61 -2.78
C CYS A 140 -3.45 -3.07 -4.18
N MET A 141 -4.70 -3.28 -4.65
CA MET A 141 -5.19 -2.68 -5.90
C MET A 141 -5.23 -1.15 -5.83
N GLY A 142 -5.57 -0.58 -4.67
CA GLY A 142 -5.48 0.86 -4.43
C GLY A 142 -4.06 1.39 -4.59
N PHE A 143 -3.05 0.69 -4.10
CA PHE A 143 -1.64 1.03 -4.32
C PHE A 143 -1.24 0.95 -5.80
N ARG A 144 -1.68 -0.09 -6.50
CA ARG A 144 -1.43 -0.22 -7.94
C ARG A 144 -2.04 0.96 -8.71
N GLU A 145 -3.29 1.30 -8.43
CA GLU A 145 -3.96 2.43 -9.08
C GLU A 145 -3.25 3.76 -8.76
N LEU A 146 -2.81 3.96 -7.51
CA LEU A 146 -2.02 5.12 -7.13
C LEU A 146 -0.74 5.22 -7.97
N ALA A 147 0.02 4.13 -8.09
CA ALA A 147 1.24 4.10 -8.87
C ALA A 147 1.00 4.41 -10.35
N GLU A 148 -0.05 3.85 -10.96
CA GLU A 148 -0.44 4.12 -12.35
C GLU A 148 -0.87 5.59 -12.54
N LYS A 149 -1.65 6.16 -11.62
CA LYS A 149 -2.05 7.58 -11.66
C LYS A 149 -0.88 8.53 -11.46
N MET A 150 0.13 8.11 -10.72
CA MET A 150 1.39 8.83 -10.56
C MET A 150 2.35 8.57 -11.73
N LYS A 151 2.00 7.71 -12.69
CA LYS A 151 2.83 7.28 -13.81
C LYS A 151 4.19 6.73 -13.37
N LEU A 152 4.21 5.97 -12.29
CA LEU A 152 5.43 5.38 -11.76
C LEU A 152 5.80 4.11 -12.53
N PRO A 153 7.00 3.99 -13.09
CA PRO A 153 7.45 2.81 -13.82
C PRO A 153 7.90 1.69 -12.85
N ILE A 154 7.01 1.27 -11.92
CA ILE A 154 7.37 0.31 -10.87
C ILE A 154 7.90 -1.01 -11.40
N ARG A 155 7.39 -1.45 -12.55
CA ARG A 155 7.84 -2.70 -13.20
C ARG A 155 9.27 -2.59 -13.76
N GLU A 156 9.70 -1.40 -14.14
CA GLU A 156 11.07 -1.15 -14.64
C GLU A 156 12.09 -1.17 -13.49
N TYR A 157 11.69 -0.80 -12.27
CA TYR A 157 12.54 -0.89 -11.08
C TYR A 157 12.69 -2.32 -10.53
N GLY A 158 11.82 -3.25 -10.95
CA GLY A 158 11.89 -4.67 -10.63
C GLY A 158 11.51 -5.04 -9.21
N SER A 159 11.59 -4.13 -8.24
CA SER A 159 11.19 -4.40 -6.86
C SER A 159 10.60 -3.19 -6.14
N VAL A 160 9.81 -3.48 -5.10
CA VAL A 160 9.21 -2.53 -4.16
C VAL A 160 9.63 -2.90 -2.74
N LYS A 161 10.22 -1.95 -2.01
CA LYS A 161 10.54 -2.13 -0.59
C LYS A 161 9.34 -1.74 0.26
N VAL A 162 8.97 -2.61 1.19
CA VAL A 162 7.82 -2.41 2.09
C VAL A 162 8.31 -2.27 3.52
N VAL A 163 7.82 -1.24 4.21
CA VAL A 163 8.09 -0.96 5.62
C VAL A 163 6.79 -0.68 6.36
N GLY A 164 6.81 -0.69 7.70
CA GLY A 164 5.65 -0.44 8.55
C GLY A 164 4.81 -1.68 8.86
N GLY A 165 3.59 -1.50 9.33
CA GLY A 165 2.71 -2.58 9.84
C GLY A 165 2.40 -3.66 8.81
N GLY A 166 2.11 -3.28 7.56
CA GLY A 166 1.84 -4.22 6.47
C GLY A 166 3.00 -5.16 6.15
N ALA A 167 4.25 -4.73 6.42
CA ALA A 167 5.43 -5.58 6.26
C ALA A 167 5.50 -6.77 7.22
N LYS A 168 4.68 -6.78 8.27
CA LYS A 168 4.61 -7.88 9.25
C LYS A 168 3.78 -9.07 8.73
N SER A 169 2.99 -8.90 7.68
CA SER A 169 2.09 -9.94 7.14
C SER A 169 2.64 -10.54 5.84
N PRO A 170 3.09 -11.80 5.85
CA PRO A 170 3.46 -12.54 4.64
C PRO A 170 2.35 -12.57 3.60
N VAL A 171 1.09 -12.73 4.04
CA VAL A 171 -0.09 -12.72 3.17
C VAL A 171 -0.22 -11.39 2.44
N TRP A 172 -0.03 -10.26 3.14
CA TRP A 172 -0.08 -8.94 2.52
C TRP A 172 1.05 -8.73 1.51
N LEU A 173 2.28 -9.09 1.89
CA LEU A 173 3.45 -8.93 1.03
C LEU A 173 3.35 -9.77 -0.25
N GLN A 174 2.91 -11.03 -0.13
CA GLN A 174 2.68 -11.89 -1.31
C GLN A 174 1.54 -11.37 -2.18
N THR A 175 0.43 -10.90 -1.58
CA THR A 175 -0.68 -10.30 -2.32
C THR A 175 -0.23 -9.03 -3.04
N MET A 176 0.57 -8.18 -2.40
CA MET A 176 1.15 -6.99 -3.03
C MET A 176 2.05 -7.35 -4.23
N ALA A 177 2.90 -8.36 -4.07
CA ALA A 177 3.74 -8.85 -5.17
C ALA A 177 2.89 -9.29 -6.37
N ASN A 178 1.83 -10.05 -6.14
CA ASN A 178 0.92 -10.53 -7.19
C ASN A 178 0.15 -9.39 -7.87
N VAL A 179 -0.38 -8.44 -7.11
CA VAL A 179 -1.18 -7.31 -7.62
C VAL A 179 -0.32 -6.31 -8.40
N LEU A 180 0.87 -5.98 -7.90
CA LEU A 180 1.79 -5.06 -8.57
C LEU A 180 2.55 -5.76 -9.71
N ASN A 181 2.62 -7.08 -9.68
CA ASN A 181 3.42 -7.92 -10.58
C ASN A 181 4.91 -7.52 -10.61
N VAL A 182 5.48 -7.32 -9.40
CA VAL A 182 6.90 -7.02 -9.15
C VAL A 182 7.33 -7.71 -7.86
N SER A 183 8.64 -7.90 -7.67
CA SER A 183 9.19 -8.35 -6.40
C SER A 183 8.84 -7.38 -5.27
N VAL A 184 8.47 -7.91 -4.10
CA VAL A 184 8.26 -7.14 -2.87
C VAL A 184 9.31 -7.54 -1.86
N GLU A 185 10.09 -6.57 -1.40
CA GLU A 185 11.17 -6.76 -0.45
C GLU A 185 10.73 -6.31 0.95
N LYS A 186 10.79 -7.24 1.91
CA LYS A 186 10.66 -6.94 3.32
C LYS A 186 12.03 -6.53 3.87
N MET A 187 12.07 -5.39 4.54
CA MET A 187 13.30 -4.90 5.14
C MET A 187 13.53 -5.50 6.53
N GLU A 188 14.80 -5.75 6.87
CA GLU A 188 15.19 -6.22 8.20
C GLU A 188 15.02 -5.13 9.26
N GLY A 189 14.48 -5.48 10.41
CA GLY A 189 14.30 -4.59 11.56
C GLY A 189 13.19 -3.55 11.39
N MET A 190 13.21 -2.54 12.28
CA MET A 190 12.25 -1.43 12.26
C MET A 190 12.77 -0.29 11.38
N ILE A 191 12.65 -0.45 10.07
CA ILE A 191 12.99 0.61 9.11
C ILE A 191 11.79 1.54 8.93
N GLY A 192 11.96 2.78 9.33
CA GLY A 192 10.94 3.82 9.25
C GLY A 192 11.55 5.22 9.29
N PRO A 193 10.76 6.30 9.38
CA PRO A 193 11.26 7.68 9.36
C PRO A 193 12.30 7.97 10.44
N ALA A 194 12.11 7.46 11.66
CA ALA A 194 13.07 7.63 12.76
C ALA A 194 14.43 6.98 12.43
N PHE A 195 14.43 5.81 11.82
CA PHE A 195 15.65 5.16 11.35
C PHE A 195 16.36 5.98 10.28
N GLY A 196 15.61 6.52 9.31
CA GLY A 196 16.16 7.41 8.28
C GLY A 196 16.80 8.67 8.87
N ILE A 197 16.17 9.29 9.87
CA ILE A 197 16.73 10.45 10.60
C ILE A 197 18.00 10.04 11.35
N ALA A 198 18.03 8.87 11.99
CA ALA A 198 19.24 8.38 12.68
C ALA A 198 20.41 8.16 11.71
N LEU A 199 20.14 7.59 10.51
CA LEU A 199 21.15 7.48 9.46
C LEU A 199 21.67 8.85 9.01
N LEU A 200 20.79 9.82 8.79
CA LEU A 200 21.19 11.18 8.44
C LEU A 200 22.02 11.84 9.54
N ALA A 201 21.63 11.65 10.80
CA ALA A 201 22.39 12.17 11.95
C ALA A 201 23.79 11.56 12.06
N SER A 202 23.96 10.29 11.67
CA SER A 202 25.26 9.60 11.66
C SER A 202 26.16 10.05 10.52
N TYR A 203 25.60 10.68 9.48
CA TYR A 203 26.29 11.12 8.28
C TYR A 203 27.32 12.25 8.50
N LYS A 204 27.19 13.05 9.55
CA LYS A 204 28.17 14.07 10.02
C LYS A 204 28.75 14.99 8.93
N ASN A 205 27.95 15.39 7.94
CA ASN A 205 28.38 16.26 6.82
C ASN A 205 29.51 15.67 5.94
N GLU A 206 29.65 14.37 5.89
CA GLU A 206 30.53 13.72 4.92
C GLU A 206 29.94 13.79 3.49
N ASN A 207 30.65 13.30 2.49
CA ASN A 207 30.19 13.34 1.10
C ASN A 207 29.05 12.32 0.83
N PHE A 208 28.29 12.52 -0.26
CA PHE A 208 27.16 11.66 -0.63
C PHE A 208 27.52 10.17 -0.73
N SER A 209 28.75 9.84 -1.15
CA SER A 209 29.22 8.46 -1.21
C SER A 209 29.32 7.80 0.16
N SER A 210 29.56 8.59 1.23
CA SER A 210 29.56 8.09 2.60
C SER A 210 28.14 7.81 3.08
N LEU A 211 27.16 8.65 2.75
CA LEU A 211 25.75 8.41 3.03
C LEU A 211 25.26 7.14 2.31
N GLN A 212 25.62 6.95 1.06
CA GLN A 212 25.26 5.75 0.30
C GLN A 212 25.80 4.50 0.98
N ARG A 213 27.08 4.46 1.37
CA ARG A 213 27.68 3.31 2.09
C ARG A 213 27.01 3.03 3.42
N ILE A 214 26.66 4.07 4.19
CA ILE A 214 25.94 3.94 5.46
C ILE A 214 24.56 3.32 5.19
N THR A 215 23.85 3.78 4.17
CA THR A 215 22.53 3.26 3.81
C THR A 215 22.62 1.79 3.35
N GLU A 216 23.54 1.46 2.45
CA GLU A 216 23.74 0.10 1.94
C GLU A 216 24.12 -0.88 3.05
N GLY A 217 24.89 -0.45 4.06
CA GLY A 217 25.27 -1.27 5.19
C GLY A 217 24.18 -1.45 6.27
N ASN A 218 23.13 -0.65 6.26
CA ASN A 218 22.11 -0.64 7.30
C ASN A 218 20.68 -0.92 6.80
N VAL A 219 20.43 -0.82 5.50
CA VAL A 219 19.12 -1.10 4.89
C VAL A 219 19.19 -2.46 4.21
N ILE A 220 18.95 -3.52 4.98
CA ILE A 220 19.12 -4.91 4.55
C ILE A 220 17.75 -5.50 4.21
N THR A 221 17.67 -6.25 3.12
CA THR A 221 16.48 -7.03 2.76
C THR A 221 16.45 -8.33 3.57
N GLU A 222 15.42 -8.54 4.38
CA GLU A 222 15.20 -9.76 5.16
C GLU A 222 14.73 -10.90 4.27
N CYS A 223 13.72 -10.65 3.45
CA CYS A 223 13.20 -11.62 2.49
C CYS A 223 12.50 -10.92 1.31
N CYS A 224 12.25 -11.70 0.26
CA CYS A 224 11.70 -11.22 -0.99
C CYS A 224 10.53 -12.10 -1.42
N TYR A 225 9.40 -11.47 -1.75
CA TYR A 225 8.19 -12.11 -2.25
C TYR A 225 8.12 -11.91 -3.77
N GLN A 226 8.21 -13.00 -4.50
CA GLN A 226 8.08 -12.98 -5.97
C GLN A 226 6.61 -13.09 -6.35
N PRO A 227 6.14 -12.43 -7.43
CA PRO A 227 4.80 -12.62 -7.93
C PRO A 227 4.62 -14.08 -8.40
N ASP A 228 3.57 -14.74 -7.92
CA ASP A 228 3.11 -16.01 -8.49
C ASP A 228 2.45 -15.74 -9.84
N ARG A 229 2.89 -16.41 -10.90
CA ARG A 229 2.44 -16.15 -12.29
C ARG A 229 0.92 -16.35 -12.45
N LYS A 230 0.36 -17.37 -11.81
CA LYS A 230 -1.07 -17.67 -11.90
C LYS A 230 -1.89 -16.65 -11.15
N ALA A 231 -1.53 -16.37 -9.90
CA ALA A 231 -2.18 -15.37 -9.06
C ALA A 231 -2.08 -13.97 -9.69
N ALA A 232 -0.93 -13.57 -10.20
CA ALA A 232 -0.76 -12.28 -10.88
C ALA A 232 -1.66 -12.16 -12.12
N SER A 233 -1.84 -13.25 -12.89
CA SER A 233 -2.76 -13.25 -14.04
C SER A 233 -4.23 -13.07 -13.61
N PHE A 234 -4.64 -13.64 -12.47
CA PHE A 234 -5.97 -13.38 -11.91
C PHE A 234 -6.10 -11.94 -11.42
N CYS A 235 -5.08 -11.42 -10.73
CA CYS A 235 -5.06 -10.03 -10.27
C CYS A 235 -5.18 -9.03 -11.43
N GLU A 236 -4.57 -9.28 -12.59
CA GLU A 236 -4.73 -8.43 -13.79
C GLU A 236 -6.21 -8.34 -14.23
N LYS A 237 -6.89 -9.48 -14.35
CA LYS A 237 -8.31 -9.54 -14.73
C LYS A 237 -9.21 -8.88 -13.68
N LYS A 238 -8.94 -9.10 -12.40
CA LYS A 238 -9.68 -8.49 -11.30
C LYS A 238 -9.45 -6.97 -11.24
N TYR A 239 -8.24 -6.52 -11.53
CA TYR A 239 -7.92 -5.09 -11.53
C TYR A 239 -8.72 -4.31 -12.58
N GLU A 240 -8.95 -4.87 -13.76
CA GLU A 240 -9.84 -4.27 -14.74
C GLU A 240 -11.29 -4.14 -14.22
N LYS A 241 -11.78 -5.14 -13.46
CA LYS A 241 -13.09 -5.06 -12.80
C LYS A 241 -13.06 -4.01 -11.68
N TYR A 242 -11.99 -3.97 -10.89
CA TYR A 242 -11.78 -2.99 -9.82
C TYR A 242 -11.90 -1.54 -10.33
N LEU A 243 -11.23 -1.22 -11.42
CA LEU A 243 -11.30 0.12 -12.03
C LEU A 243 -12.72 0.50 -12.49
N ARG A 244 -13.55 -0.48 -12.83
CA ARG A 244 -14.96 -0.27 -13.21
C ARG A 244 -15.88 -0.05 -12.01
N MET A 245 -15.51 -0.56 -10.80
CA MET A 245 -16.32 -0.41 -9.59
C MET A 245 -16.60 1.07 -9.28
N ARG A 246 -15.61 1.93 -9.41
CA ARG A 246 -15.79 3.38 -9.20
C ARG A 246 -16.92 3.96 -10.04
N LYS A 247 -16.97 3.61 -11.33
CA LYS A 247 -18.02 4.11 -12.24
C LYS A 247 -19.40 3.61 -11.80
N GLY A 248 -19.48 2.33 -11.44
CA GLY A 248 -20.72 1.72 -10.94
C GLY A 248 -21.19 2.36 -9.63
N LEU A 249 -20.31 2.57 -8.68
CA LEU A 249 -20.63 3.22 -7.40
C LEU A 249 -21.10 4.66 -7.59
N LYS A 250 -20.41 5.44 -8.42
CA LYS A 250 -20.86 6.81 -8.76
C LYS A 250 -22.21 6.84 -9.46
N TYR A 251 -22.51 5.86 -10.30
CA TYR A 251 -23.83 5.74 -10.90
C TYR A 251 -24.92 5.46 -9.86
N ILE A 252 -24.64 4.61 -8.88
CA ILE A 252 -25.57 4.31 -7.77
C ILE A 252 -25.82 5.56 -6.93
N GLU A 253 -24.76 6.32 -6.59
CA GLU A 253 -24.85 7.49 -5.72
C GLU A 253 -25.49 8.71 -6.40
N ASN A 254 -25.20 8.97 -7.66
CA ASN A 254 -25.57 10.21 -8.34
C ASN A 254 -26.64 10.04 -9.45
N GLY A 255 -27.13 8.82 -9.67
CA GLY A 255 -28.05 8.51 -10.78
C GLY A 255 -27.38 8.69 -12.16
N SER A 256 -28.18 8.91 -13.21
CA SER A 256 -27.78 8.91 -14.62
C SER A 256 -26.78 10.01 -15.06
N LYS A 257 -26.17 10.74 -14.15
CA LYS A 257 -25.21 11.84 -14.46
C LYS A 257 -23.75 11.43 -14.45
N VAL A 258 -23.45 10.14 -14.65
CA VAL A 258 -22.06 9.68 -14.84
C VAL A 258 -21.79 9.58 -16.34
N ILE A 259 -21.37 10.68 -16.93
CA ILE A 259 -20.71 10.72 -18.25
C ILE A 259 -19.21 10.81 -18.06
#